data_30bcffed15c34182c1f8b28ff54d9d60
#
_entry.id   30bcffed15c34182c1f8b28ff54d9d60
#
_cell.length_a   1.000
_cell.length_b   1.000
_cell.length_c   1.000
_cell.angle_alpha   90.00
_cell.angle_beta   90.00
_cell.angle_gamma   90.00
#
_symmetry.space_group_name_H-M   'P 1'
#
loop_
_entity.id
_entity.type
_entity.pdbx_description
1 polymer ?
#
loop_
_entity_poly.entity_id
_entity_poly.type
_entity_poly.pdbx_seq_one_letter_code
_entity_poly.pdbx_strand_id
1 'polypeptide(L)'
;MGFRGVFILLSVSMITMYSCVLGRDTAKSGISEINFGSGGGVTGRVVMYRLRPNGTVYNDNNELVTKLTKKETAHLFGKLSKYADYSYDNPSNMSCFIVITSKRKENRIVWAVMGDPHIDSEVVELYERFMSKIDTK
;
A
#
# COMPACT_ATOMS: atom_id res chain seq x y z
N MET A 1 -61.39 -12.66 -15.19
CA MET A 1 -60.71 -11.38 -15.46
C MET A 1 -59.90 -11.06 -14.19
N GLY A 2 -58.68 -11.18 -14.04
CA GLY A 2 -57.51 -11.09 -14.87
C GLY A 2 -56.45 -10.50 -13.98
N PHE A 3 -56.06 -11.22 -12.83
CA PHE A 3 -54.95 -10.83 -11.97
C PHE A 3 -53.65 -11.52 -12.43
N ARG A 4 -53.09 -11.11 -13.54
CA ARG A 4 -51.85 -11.71 -14.10
C ARG A 4 -50.78 -10.66 -14.50
N GLY A 5 -50.77 -9.50 -13.88
CA GLY A 5 -49.85 -8.42 -14.31
C GLY A 5 -48.92 -7.81 -13.28
N VAL A 6 -48.92 -8.26 -12.00
CA VAL A 6 -48.19 -7.56 -10.93
C VAL A 6 -46.93 -8.28 -10.44
N PHE A 7 -46.67 -9.53 -10.84
CA PHE A 7 -45.54 -10.31 -10.31
C PHE A 7 -44.20 -10.18 -11.05
N ILE A 8 -44.10 -9.40 -12.16
CA ILE A 8 -42.86 -9.31 -12.96
C ILE A 8 -42.01 -8.08 -12.62
N LEU A 9 -42.53 -7.13 -11.84
CA LEU A 9 -41.80 -5.88 -11.53
C LEU A 9 -40.96 -5.90 -10.23
N LEU A 10 -41.01 -6.98 -9.46
CA LEU A 10 -40.29 -7.08 -8.17
C LEU A 10 -38.96 -7.83 -8.25
N SER A 11 -38.60 -8.43 -9.37
CA SER A 11 -37.37 -9.25 -9.50
C SER A 11 -36.19 -8.53 -10.12
N VAL A 12 -36.32 -7.28 -10.58
CA VAL A 12 -35.22 -6.54 -11.24
C VAL A 12 -34.47 -5.61 -10.28
N SER A 13 -35.01 -5.35 -9.09
CA SER A 13 -34.41 -4.37 -8.14
C SER A 13 -33.31 -4.92 -7.24
N MET A 14 -32.94 -6.20 -7.34
CA MET A 14 -32.01 -6.83 -6.37
C MET A 14 -30.57 -7.04 -6.89
N ILE A 15 -30.25 -6.60 -8.10
CA ILE A 15 -28.94 -6.90 -8.72
C ILE A 15 -27.94 -5.72 -8.65
N THR A 16 -28.34 -4.56 -8.15
CA THR A 16 -27.45 -3.36 -8.18
C THR A 16 -26.67 -3.07 -6.91
N MET A 17 -26.65 -3.95 -5.91
CA MET A 17 -25.98 -3.70 -4.62
C MET A 17 -24.62 -4.40 -4.44
N TYR A 18 -24.05 -5.03 -5.44
CA TYR A 18 -22.77 -5.77 -5.28
C TYR A 18 -21.50 -5.02 -5.73
N SER A 19 -21.57 -3.74 -6.06
CA SER A 19 -20.43 -3.06 -6.70
C SER A 19 -19.61 -2.12 -5.82
N CYS A 20 -19.82 -2.04 -4.50
CA CYS A 20 -19.23 -1.00 -3.65
C CYS A 20 -18.33 -1.50 -2.51
N VAL A 21 -17.92 -2.77 -2.47
CA VAL A 21 -17.20 -3.32 -1.30
C VAL A 21 -15.68 -3.24 -1.43
N LEU A 22 -15.11 -3.11 -2.61
CA LEU A 22 -13.65 -3.17 -2.85
C LEU A 22 -12.90 -1.84 -2.69
N GLY A 23 -13.58 -0.72 -2.47
CA GLY A 23 -12.94 0.58 -2.23
C GLY A 23 -12.85 0.99 -0.76
N ARG A 24 -13.39 0.17 0.15
CA ARG A 24 -13.51 0.54 1.57
C ARG A 24 -12.25 0.29 2.42
N ASP A 25 -11.37 -0.60 2.00
CA ASP A 25 -10.27 -1.04 2.88
C ASP A 25 -9.11 -0.04 2.92
N THR A 26 -8.80 0.64 1.82
CA THR A 26 -7.78 1.69 1.80
C THR A 26 -8.24 2.96 2.53
N ALA A 27 -9.53 3.29 2.47
CA ALA A 27 -10.10 4.43 3.19
C ALA A 27 -10.17 4.22 4.71
N LYS A 28 -10.30 2.98 5.17
CA LYS A 28 -10.32 2.62 6.59
C LYS A 28 -8.96 2.72 7.27
N SER A 29 -7.87 2.57 6.54
CA SER A 29 -6.52 2.61 7.11
C SER A 29 -6.11 4.00 7.61
N GLY A 30 -6.77 5.07 7.15
CA GLY A 30 -6.38 6.45 7.43
C GLY A 30 -5.02 6.86 6.85
N ILE A 31 -4.35 5.95 6.13
CA ILE A 31 -3.07 6.18 5.48
C ILE A 31 -3.31 6.93 4.17
N SER A 32 -2.61 8.05 3.98
CA SER A 32 -2.68 8.87 2.77
C SER A 32 -1.61 8.50 1.74
N GLU A 33 -0.47 7.99 2.19
CA GLU A 33 0.67 7.67 1.33
C GLU A 33 1.61 6.69 2.03
N ILE A 34 2.27 5.82 1.25
CA ILE A 34 3.33 4.96 1.74
C ILE A 34 4.54 5.14 0.83
N ASN A 35 5.70 5.48 1.41
CA ASN A 35 6.96 5.57 0.70
C ASN A 35 7.82 4.35 1.02
N PHE A 36 8.39 3.75 -0.01
CA PHE A 36 9.33 2.63 0.08
C PHE A 36 10.65 3.09 -0.51
N GLY A 37 11.74 2.84 0.17
CA GLY A 37 13.02 3.26 -0.35
C GLY A 37 14.21 2.56 0.27
N SER A 38 15.36 2.84 -0.32
CA SER A 38 16.65 2.43 0.19
C SER A 38 17.67 3.52 -0.04
N GLY A 39 18.69 3.55 0.77
CA GLY A 39 19.71 4.57 0.62
C GLY A 39 20.92 4.32 1.52
N GLY A 40 21.97 5.11 1.28
CA GLY A 40 23.24 5.04 1.97
C GLY A 40 24.39 4.61 1.05
N GLY A 41 25.40 3.98 1.65
CA GLY A 41 26.63 3.64 0.98
C GLY A 41 27.54 4.85 0.71
N VAL A 42 28.63 4.61 0.01
CA VAL A 42 29.67 5.62 -0.25
C VAL A 42 29.13 6.84 -1.04
N THR A 43 28.11 6.63 -1.87
CA THR A 43 27.51 7.67 -2.71
C THR A 43 26.43 8.47 -2.00
N GLY A 44 25.91 8.00 -0.87
CA GLY A 44 24.79 8.61 -0.15
C GLY A 44 23.49 8.68 -0.96
N ARG A 45 23.39 7.93 -2.07
CA ARG A 45 22.23 7.96 -2.94
C ARG A 45 21.03 7.31 -2.25
N VAL A 46 19.89 7.99 -2.31
CA VAL A 46 18.60 7.47 -1.85
C VAL A 46 17.71 7.26 -3.07
N VAL A 47 17.03 6.11 -3.11
CA VAL A 47 15.98 5.82 -4.09
C VAL A 47 14.69 5.62 -3.34
N MET A 48 13.63 6.29 -3.77
CA MET A 48 12.33 6.24 -3.10
C MET A 48 11.20 6.13 -4.12
N TYR A 49 10.21 5.35 -3.75
CA TYR A 49 8.97 5.19 -4.50
C TYR A 49 7.77 5.50 -3.62
N ARG A 50 6.83 6.24 -4.15
CA ARG A 50 5.65 6.73 -3.45
C ARG A 50 4.40 6.02 -3.94
N LEU A 51 3.76 5.24 -3.08
CA LEU A 51 2.51 4.54 -3.36
C LEU A 51 1.33 5.33 -2.79
N ARG A 52 0.36 5.64 -3.64
CA ARG A 52 -0.89 6.29 -3.26
C ARG A 52 -2.04 5.29 -3.11
N PRO A 53 -3.13 5.63 -2.39
CA PRO A 53 -4.28 4.74 -2.17
C PRO A 53 -5.00 4.27 -3.44
N ASN A 54 -4.85 5.00 -4.55
CA ASN A 54 -5.38 4.62 -5.86
C ASN A 54 -4.49 3.62 -6.62
N GLY A 55 -3.38 3.16 -6.01
CA GLY A 55 -2.43 2.21 -6.58
C GLY A 55 -1.35 2.83 -7.46
N THR A 56 -1.36 4.13 -7.70
CA THR A 56 -0.29 4.78 -8.48
C THR A 56 1.02 4.85 -7.71
N VAL A 57 2.11 4.54 -8.38
CA VAL A 57 3.47 4.59 -7.84
C VAL A 57 4.28 5.62 -8.60
N TYR A 58 4.91 6.52 -7.88
CA TYR A 58 5.79 7.57 -8.41
C TYR A 58 7.22 7.40 -7.89
N ASN A 59 8.20 7.80 -8.68
CA ASN A 59 9.60 7.92 -8.27
C ASN A 59 9.90 9.27 -7.61
N ASP A 60 11.17 9.50 -7.24
CA ASP A 60 11.64 10.75 -6.64
C ASP A 60 11.42 11.98 -7.52
N ASN A 61 11.45 11.80 -8.85
CA ASN A 61 11.19 12.86 -9.82
C ASN A 61 9.70 13.14 -10.04
N ASN A 62 8.84 12.49 -9.26
CA ASN A 62 7.38 12.57 -9.40
C ASN A 62 6.85 12.02 -10.75
N GLU A 63 7.60 11.11 -11.37
CA GLU A 63 7.22 10.41 -12.58
C GLU A 63 6.44 9.14 -12.23
N LEU A 64 5.37 8.85 -12.99
CA LEU A 64 4.60 7.64 -12.82
C LEU A 64 5.42 6.43 -13.27
N VAL A 65 5.74 5.55 -12.33
CA VAL A 65 6.50 4.32 -12.58
C VAL A 65 5.58 3.16 -12.97
N THR A 66 4.55 2.93 -12.17
CA THR A 66 3.59 1.83 -12.38
C THR A 66 2.28 2.09 -11.66
N LYS A 67 1.31 1.22 -11.88
CA LYS A 67 0.06 1.21 -11.15
C LYS A 67 -0.25 -0.21 -10.68
N LEU A 68 -0.34 -0.38 -9.38
CA LEU A 68 -0.74 -1.63 -8.76
C LEU A 68 -2.24 -1.89 -8.94
N THR A 69 -2.62 -3.16 -8.94
CA THR A 69 -4.03 -3.54 -8.93
C THR A 69 -4.70 -3.10 -7.62
N LYS A 70 -6.03 -2.98 -7.64
CA LYS A 70 -6.81 -2.67 -6.42
C LYS A 70 -6.55 -3.67 -5.30
N LYS A 71 -6.42 -4.95 -5.64
CA LYS A 71 -6.16 -6.04 -4.67
C LYS A 71 -4.78 -5.90 -4.03
N GLU A 72 -3.74 -5.63 -4.81
CA GLU A 72 -2.37 -5.43 -4.32
C GLU A 72 -2.29 -4.17 -3.44
N THR A 73 -2.90 -3.07 -3.88
CA THR A 73 -2.95 -1.82 -3.12
C THR A 73 -3.66 -2.03 -1.78
N ALA A 74 -4.86 -2.61 -1.78
CA ALA A 74 -5.60 -2.90 -0.56
C ALA A 74 -4.83 -3.82 0.39
N HIS A 75 -4.13 -4.82 -0.13
CA HIS A 75 -3.28 -5.71 0.66
C HIS A 75 -2.15 -4.95 1.37
N LEU A 76 -1.39 -4.13 0.62
CA LEU A 76 -0.28 -3.35 1.18
C LEU A 76 -0.78 -2.34 2.24
N PHE A 77 -1.80 -1.55 1.93
CA PHE A 77 -2.36 -0.59 2.87
C PHE A 77 -2.95 -1.27 4.11
N GLY A 78 -3.67 -2.38 3.94
CA GLY A 78 -4.25 -3.15 5.04
C GLY A 78 -3.19 -3.75 5.96
N LYS A 79 -2.13 -4.32 5.40
CA LYS A 79 -1.02 -4.91 6.17
C LYS A 79 -0.18 -3.83 6.85
N LEU A 80 0.21 -2.78 6.14
CA LEU A 80 1.04 -1.70 6.69
C LEU A 80 0.30 -0.81 7.70
N SER A 81 -1.04 -0.83 7.72
CA SER A 81 -1.79 -0.11 8.75
C SER A 81 -1.50 -0.59 10.17
N LYS A 82 -1.11 -1.85 10.35
CA LYS A 82 -0.70 -2.41 11.64
C LYS A 82 0.61 -1.80 12.16
N TYR A 83 1.44 -1.32 11.23
CA TYR A 83 2.76 -0.74 11.52
C TYR A 83 2.73 0.78 11.59
N ALA A 84 1.57 1.42 11.55
CA ALA A 84 1.45 2.88 11.63
C ALA A 84 2.05 3.47 12.93
N ASP A 85 2.12 2.67 14.00
CA ASP A 85 2.71 3.02 15.29
C ASP A 85 3.95 2.18 15.65
N TYR A 86 4.40 1.30 14.74
CA TYR A 86 5.57 0.46 14.95
C TYR A 86 6.85 1.29 14.82
N SER A 87 7.57 1.46 15.92
CA SER A 87 8.82 2.22 15.95
C SER A 87 10.01 1.27 15.79
N TYR A 88 10.72 1.40 14.68
CA TYR A 88 11.96 0.70 14.43
C TYR A 88 12.90 1.58 13.62
N ASP A 89 14.02 1.93 14.16
CA ASP A 89 15.02 2.81 13.55
C ASP A 89 16.43 2.26 13.82
N ASN A 90 16.87 1.36 12.95
CA ASN A 90 18.21 0.75 13.02
C ASN A 90 18.94 0.90 11.68
N PRO A 91 19.38 2.13 11.35
CA PRO A 91 20.10 2.38 10.10
C PRO A 91 21.48 1.76 10.12
N SER A 92 21.94 1.37 8.93
CA SER A 92 23.32 0.94 8.68
C SER A 92 23.90 1.75 7.52
N ASN A 93 25.11 1.36 7.08
CA ASN A 93 25.74 1.98 5.89
C ASN A 93 24.80 1.94 4.66
N MET A 94 24.06 0.85 4.48
CA MET A 94 22.93 0.78 3.52
C MET A 94 21.68 0.33 4.25
N SER A 95 20.61 1.10 4.11
CA SER A 95 19.35 0.87 4.79
C SER A 95 18.19 0.83 3.83
N CYS A 96 17.20 -0.01 4.15
CA CYS A 96 15.86 0.07 3.59
C CYS A 96 14.94 0.84 4.54
N PHE A 97 13.89 1.45 4.00
CA PHE A 97 12.91 2.13 4.83
C PHE A 97 11.51 2.08 4.22
N ILE A 98 10.53 2.14 5.12
CA ILE A 98 9.12 2.39 4.79
C ILE A 98 8.68 3.61 5.60
N VAL A 99 8.05 4.59 4.92
CA VAL A 99 7.42 5.74 5.58
C VAL A 99 5.92 5.65 5.37
N ILE A 100 5.18 5.57 6.46
CA ILE A 100 3.72 5.49 6.47
C ILE A 100 3.17 6.86 6.87
N THR A 101 2.55 7.55 5.94
CA THR A 101 1.98 8.88 6.17
C THR A 101 0.46 8.79 6.33
N SER A 102 -0.03 9.29 7.45
CA SER A 102 -1.45 9.46 7.73
C SER A 102 -1.79 10.95 7.93
N LYS A 103 -3.07 11.30 8.03
CA LYS A 103 -3.49 12.69 8.23
C LYS A 103 -2.91 13.37 9.48
N ARG A 104 -2.48 12.59 10.47
CA ARG A 104 -2.05 13.08 11.78
C ARG A 104 -0.61 12.74 12.14
N LYS A 105 0.00 11.79 11.42
CA LYS A 105 1.28 11.21 11.81
C LYS A 105 2.02 10.67 10.60
N GLU A 106 3.33 10.83 10.64
CA GLU A 106 4.26 10.12 9.78
C GLU A 106 5.04 9.15 10.65
N ASN A 107 5.12 7.90 10.23
CA ASN A 107 5.92 6.87 10.89
C ASN A 107 6.96 6.32 9.93
N ARG A 108 8.21 6.28 10.36
CA ARG A 108 9.33 5.77 9.59
C ARG A 108 9.90 4.51 10.23
N ILE A 109 10.03 3.46 9.43
CA ILE A 109 10.62 2.18 9.80
C ILE A 109 11.90 2.04 8.98
N VAL A 110 13.04 1.88 9.62
CA VAL A 110 14.37 1.80 8.97
C VAL A 110 15.11 0.59 9.45
N TRP A 111 15.71 -0.17 8.53
CA TRP A 111 16.52 -1.35 8.85
C TRP A 111 17.71 -1.51 7.90
N ALA A 112 18.70 -2.30 8.34
CA ALA A 112 19.88 -2.61 7.56
C ALA A 112 19.57 -3.53 6.38
N VAL A 113 20.09 -3.21 5.18
CA VAL A 113 19.95 -4.07 3.97
C VAL A 113 20.56 -5.46 4.16
N MET A 114 21.68 -5.55 4.87
CA MET A 114 22.46 -6.79 5.08
C MET A 114 21.89 -7.72 6.16
N GLY A 115 20.58 -7.71 6.34
CA GLY A 115 19.89 -8.54 7.32
C GLY A 115 19.86 -7.89 8.71
N ASP A 116 18.69 -7.69 9.22
CA ASP A 116 18.44 -7.19 10.56
C ASP A 116 17.57 -8.21 11.29
N PRO A 117 18.12 -8.96 12.26
CA PRO A 117 17.38 -10.04 12.91
C PRO A 117 16.26 -9.55 13.83
N HIS A 118 16.20 -8.25 14.11
CA HIS A 118 15.27 -7.67 15.07
C HIS A 118 14.07 -6.98 14.43
N ILE A 119 14.12 -6.75 13.09
CA ILE A 119 12.95 -6.22 12.40
C ILE A 119 11.89 -7.30 12.21
N ASP A 120 10.63 -6.89 12.25
CA ASP A 120 9.52 -7.79 11.92
C ASP A 120 9.63 -8.28 10.46
N SER A 121 9.68 -9.59 10.27
CA SER A 121 9.86 -10.22 8.96
C SER A 121 8.71 -9.86 7.99
N GLU A 122 7.49 -9.62 8.49
CA GLU A 122 6.36 -9.20 7.66
C GLU A 122 6.63 -7.82 7.02
N VAL A 123 7.33 -6.92 7.70
CA VAL A 123 7.72 -5.60 7.15
C VAL A 123 8.68 -5.78 5.96
N VAL A 124 9.67 -6.65 6.12
CA VAL A 124 10.65 -6.96 5.05
C VAL A 124 9.96 -7.60 3.85
N GLU A 125 9.09 -8.58 4.07
CA GLU A 125 8.32 -9.22 3.01
C GLU A 125 7.44 -8.23 2.23
N LEU A 126 6.77 -7.31 2.92
CA LEU A 126 5.94 -6.28 2.28
C LEU A 126 6.78 -5.33 1.43
N TYR A 127 7.97 -4.96 1.92
CA TYR A 127 8.93 -4.15 1.18
C TYR A 127 9.42 -4.86 -0.09
N GLU A 128 9.91 -6.09 0.03
CA GLU A 128 10.39 -6.88 -1.09
C GLU A 128 9.31 -7.14 -2.14
N ARG A 129 8.10 -7.46 -1.67
CA ARG A 129 6.94 -7.66 -2.54
C ARG A 129 6.59 -6.40 -3.33
N PHE A 130 6.67 -5.23 -2.71
CA PHE A 130 6.45 -3.96 -3.40
C PHE A 130 7.56 -3.71 -4.42
N MET A 131 8.83 -3.84 -4.03
CA MET A 131 9.97 -3.59 -4.89
C MET A 131 9.97 -4.51 -6.12
N SER A 132 9.60 -5.78 -5.97
CA SER A 132 9.49 -6.73 -7.08
C SER A 132 8.48 -6.29 -8.16
N LYS A 133 7.49 -5.47 -7.83
CA LYS A 133 6.52 -4.92 -8.79
C LYS A 133 7.07 -3.74 -9.60
N ILE A 134 8.14 -3.13 -9.13
CA ILE A 134 8.79 -2.00 -9.79
C ILE A 134 9.88 -2.48 -10.72
N ASP A 135 10.66 -3.49 -10.30
CA ASP A 135 11.80 -4.02 -11.07
C ASP A 135 11.40 -4.87 -12.30
N THR A 136 10.11 -5.14 -12.47
CA THR A 136 9.59 -6.02 -13.55
C THR A 136 9.37 -5.28 -14.89
N LYS A 137 9.95 -4.07 -15.07
CA LYS A 137 9.84 -3.32 -16.33
C LYS A 137 11.18 -3.06 -16.97
#